data_4dcab021cc2db445e31b5fd66a1b194e
#
_entry.id   4dcab021cc2db445e31b5fd66a1b194e
#
_cell.length_a   1.000
_cell.length_b   1.000
_cell.length_c   1.000
_cell.angle_alpha   90.00
_cell.angle_beta   90.00
_cell.angle_gamma   90.00
#
_symmetry.space_group_name_H-M   'P 1'
#
loop_
_entity.id
_entity.type
_entity.pdbx_description
1 polymer ?
#
loop_
_entity_poly.entity_id
_entity_poly.type
_entity_poly.pdbx_seq_one_letter_code
_entity_poly.pdbx_strand_id
1 'polypeptide(L)'
;MKTIDNLEAWEVLVVAARTRSLSRTAIVLDLDLPKVSRLLHNLEEELGFALFDKSHRPIAPTPRCAELVKSVEPLVTGFRNLEIFSRNHLSDKLTIRFAAPIELARLFFSEALLRYSSDHPDVEFTILPEVHPDAMRADTVDAIVANRLPLDDSGLVVRQYNSSSTPVFATPEYLNKHGIPKSPEDLSEHTGLLLKTVAHDPTDVLYNVGGDCAPIHWKNTFMTHDQMSLKQLLLNHQGITVDLYAGHVLEELQNGTVVPILEGWEREVWTMCLITRLEDERNSPRLRAFAEWFMITLGTRMRNFSKLSHMAATVAFERARRQSGN
;
A
#
# COMPACT_ATOMS: atom_id res chain seq x y z
N MET A 1 35.90 -7.68 -7.62
CA MET A 1 35.52 -7.01 -6.35
C MET A 1 34.91 -8.10 -5.49
N LYS A 2 35.34 -8.24 -4.25
CA LYS A 2 34.80 -9.24 -3.33
C LYS A 2 33.38 -8.79 -2.92
N THR A 3 32.51 -9.74 -2.60
CA THR A 3 31.12 -9.42 -2.17
C THR A 3 31.11 -8.68 -0.84
N ILE A 4 32.09 -8.96 0.03
CA ILE A 4 32.28 -8.25 1.31
C ILE A 4 32.59 -6.74 1.12
N ASP A 5 33.10 -6.34 -0.07
CA ASP A 5 33.35 -4.94 -0.40
C ASP A 5 32.13 -4.27 -1.05
N ASN A 6 31.00 -4.98 -1.21
CA ASN A 6 29.80 -4.50 -1.87
C ASN A 6 28.74 -4.13 -0.84
N LEU A 7 28.45 -2.84 -0.72
CA LEU A 7 27.41 -2.31 0.19
C LEU A 7 26.04 -2.93 -0.06
N GLU A 8 25.65 -3.13 -1.33
CA GLU A 8 24.37 -3.75 -1.69
C GLU A 8 24.21 -5.15 -1.09
N ALA A 9 25.30 -5.92 -0.98
CA ALA A 9 25.24 -7.24 -0.35
C ALA A 9 24.96 -7.15 1.17
N TRP A 10 25.49 -6.15 1.83
CA TRP A 10 25.23 -5.90 3.24
C TRP A 10 23.81 -5.38 3.48
N GLU A 11 23.29 -4.56 2.57
CA GLU A 11 21.88 -4.13 2.61
C GLU A 11 20.92 -5.30 2.46
N VAL A 12 21.22 -6.18 1.49
CA VAL A 12 20.45 -7.42 1.30
C VAL A 12 20.48 -8.27 2.56
N LEU A 13 21.63 -8.41 3.24
CA LEU A 13 21.73 -9.14 4.50
C LEU A 13 20.85 -8.54 5.60
N VAL A 14 20.94 -7.23 5.81
CA VAL A 14 20.17 -6.52 6.86
C VAL A 14 18.68 -6.67 6.62
N VAL A 15 18.23 -6.42 5.38
CA VAL A 15 16.80 -6.54 5.02
C VAL A 15 16.32 -7.98 5.08
N ALA A 16 17.13 -8.96 4.64
CA ALA A 16 16.76 -10.39 4.72
C ALA A 16 16.61 -10.86 6.16
N ALA A 17 17.47 -10.39 7.07
CA ALA A 17 17.38 -10.72 8.49
C ALA A 17 16.08 -10.20 9.13
N ARG A 18 15.61 -9.03 8.70
CA ARG A 18 14.34 -8.44 9.17
C ARG A 18 13.12 -9.12 8.56
N THR A 19 13.08 -9.24 7.23
CA THR A 19 11.91 -9.76 6.51
C THR A 19 11.73 -11.27 6.67
N ARG A 20 12.80 -11.99 6.99
CA ARG A 20 12.87 -13.46 7.05
C ARG A 20 12.35 -14.14 5.77
N SER A 21 12.47 -13.45 4.64
CA SER A 21 11.98 -13.90 3.34
C SER A 21 12.79 -13.28 2.21
N LEU A 22 13.44 -14.11 1.39
CA LEU A 22 14.20 -13.62 0.24
C LEU A 22 13.32 -12.92 -0.81
N SER A 23 12.10 -13.41 -1.00
CA SER A 23 11.15 -12.78 -1.92
C SER A 23 10.71 -11.40 -1.43
N ARG A 24 10.45 -11.24 -0.13
CA ARG A 24 10.19 -9.93 0.47
C ARG A 24 11.41 -9.02 0.40
N THR A 25 12.60 -9.54 0.65
CA THR A 25 13.85 -8.79 0.51
C THR A 25 14.02 -8.24 -0.91
N ALA A 26 13.73 -9.06 -1.91
CA ALA A 26 13.78 -8.66 -3.31
C ALA A 26 12.81 -7.50 -3.60
N ILE A 27 11.56 -7.61 -3.12
CA ILE A 27 10.57 -6.54 -3.25
C ILE A 27 11.02 -5.26 -2.53
N VAL A 28 11.47 -5.38 -1.28
CA VAL A 28 11.88 -4.22 -0.46
C VAL A 28 13.06 -3.46 -1.08
N LEU A 29 13.98 -4.17 -1.73
CA LEU A 29 15.21 -3.59 -2.30
C LEU A 29 15.09 -3.31 -3.81
N ASP A 30 13.93 -3.58 -4.42
CA ASP A 30 13.72 -3.48 -5.87
C ASP A 30 14.78 -4.27 -6.67
N LEU A 31 15.06 -5.49 -6.20
CA LEU A 31 15.99 -6.41 -6.81
C LEU A 31 15.27 -7.67 -7.28
N ASP A 32 15.86 -8.37 -8.27
CA ASP A 32 15.39 -9.69 -8.61
C ASP A 32 15.78 -10.73 -7.54
N LEU A 33 14.92 -11.74 -7.33
CA LEU A 33 15.15 -12.79 -6.35
C LEU A 33 16.45 -13.59 -6.59
N PRO A 34 16.84 -13.93 -7.84
CA PRO A 34 18.14 -14.55 -8.14
C PRO A 34 19.31 -13.69 -7.68
N LYS A 35 19.27 -12.36 -7.83
CA LYS A 35 20.33 -11.45 -7.38
C LYS A 35 20.43 -11.45 -5.87
N VAL A 36 19.32 -11.34 -5.15
CA VAL A 36 19.28 -11.42 -3.68
C VAL A 36 19.90 -12.74 -3.19
N SER A 37 19.47 -13.86 -3.76
CA SER A 37 20.00 -15.18 -3.39
C SER A 37 21.50 -15.30 -3.65
N ARG A 38 21.98 -14.80 -4.79
CA ARG A 38 23.39 -14.83 -5.16
C ARG A 38 24.26 -13.97 -4.24
N LEU A 39 23.82 -12.76 -3.89
CA LEU A 39 24.54 -11.87 -3.00
C LEU A 39 24.70 -12.48 -1.60
N LEU A 40 23.64 -13.06 -1.05
CA LEU A 40 23.71 -13.75 0.25
C LEU A 40 24.60 -14.99 0.20
N HIS A 41 24.51 -15.78 -0.87
CA HIS A 41 25.35 -16.97 -1.02
C HIS A 41 26.84 -16.61 -1.09
N ASN A 42 27.18 -15.60 -1.88
CA ASN A 42 28.57 -15.13 -1.98
C ASN A 42 29.08 -14.57 -0.64
N LEU A 43 28.23 -13.87 0.14
CA LEU A 43 28.60 -13.45 1.49
C LEU A 43 28.82 -14.66 2.43
N GLU A 44 27.97 -15.68 2.37
CA GLU A 44 28.15 -16.93 3.14
C GLU A 44 29.50 -17.60 2.81
N GLU A 45 29.86 -17.66 1.53
CA GLU A 45 31.15 -18.21 1.08
C GLU A 45 32.34 -17.39 1.58
N GLU A 46 32.28 -16.06 1.44
CA GLU A 46 33.38 -15.18 1.86
C GLU A 46 33.56 -15.11 3.39
N LEU A 47 32.44 -15.17 4.14
CA LEU A 47 32.44 -15.17 5.60
C LEU A 47 32.75 -16.56 6.22
N GLY A 48 32.57 -17.63 5.45
CA GLY A 48 32.85 -19.00 5.87
C GLY A 48 31.81 -19.59 6.84
N PHE A 49 30.63 -19.03 6.92
CA PHE A 49 29.50 -19.56 7.71
C PHE A 49 28.14 -19.22 7.11
N ALA A 50 27.15 -20.06 7.41
CA ALA A 50 25.77 -19.83 6.96
C ALA A 50 25.16 -18.64 7.68
N LEU A 51 24.53 -17.73 6.90
CA LEU A 51 23.83 -16.56 7.43
C LEU A 51 22.40 -16.90 7.86
N PHE A 52 21.74 -17.79 7.11
CA PHE A 52 20.36 -18.16 7.38
C PHE A 52 20.17 -19.67 7.52
N ASP A 53 19.32 -20.05 8.46
CA ASP A 53 18.77 -21.38 8.52
C ASP A 53 17.64 -21.50 7.49
N LYS A 54 17.86 -22.32 6.48
CA LYS A 54 16.92 -22.58 5.38
C LYS A 54 16.05 -23.82 5.62
N SER A 55 16.22 -24.50 6.76
CA SER A 55 15.44 -25.71 7.12
C SER A 55 13.99 -25.41 7.46
N HIS A 56 13.69 -24.17 7.79
CA HIS A 56 12.34 -23.71 8.16
C HIS A 56 11.86 -22.55 7.27
N ARG A 57 10.53 -22.37 7.18
CA ARG A 57 9.89 -21.21 6.58
C ARG A 57 9.00 -20.56 7.64
N PRO A 58 9.15 -19.25 7.92
CA PRO A 58 10.12 -18.28 7.35
C PRO A 58 11.57 -18.62 7.72
N ILE A 59 12.54 -18.24 6.85
CA ILE A 59 13.96 -18.40 7.12
C ILE A 59 14.36 -17.61 8.38
N ALA A 60 15.29 -18.13 9.15
CA ALA A 60 15.76 -17.46 10.36
C ALA A 60 17.27 -17.13 10.26
N PRO A 61 17.71 -15.93 10.69
CA PRO A 61 19.12 -15.64 10.79
C PRO A 61 19.77 -16.58 11.83
N THR A 62 20.96 -17.09 11.50
CA THR A 62 21.76 -17.85 12.48
C THR A 62 22.21 -16.94 13.63
N PRO A 63 22.59 -17.47 14.81
CA PRO A 63 23.11 -16.64 15.91
C PRO A 63 24.29 -15.75 15.49
N ARG A 64 25.20 -16.28 14.64
CA ARG A 64 26.31 -15.49 14.09
C ARG A 64 25.86 -14.40 13.13
N CYS A 65 24.85 -14.68 12.30
CA CYS A 65 24.24 -13.68 11.44
C CYS A 65 23.59 -12.56 12.27
N ALA A 66 22.85 -12.91 13.33
CA ALA A 66 22.20 -11.91 14.19
C ALA A 66 23.20 -10.96 14.88
N GLU A 67 24.36 -11.48 15.31
CA GLU A 67 25.46 -10.64 15.83
C GLU A 67 26.08 -9.78 14.74
N LEU A 68 26.33 -10.35 13.57
CA LEU A 68 26.89 -9.63 12.42
C LEU A 68 25.96 -8.48 11.99
N VAL A 69 24.67 -8.73 11.89
CA VAL A 69 23.66 -7.70 11.52
C VAL A 69 23.68 -6.54 12.50
N LYS A 70 23.78 -6.77 13.82
CA LYS A 70 23.90 -5.69 14.81
C LYS A 70 25.10 -4.76 14.56
N SER A 71 26.19 -5.31 14.04
CA SER A 71 27.41 -4.54 13.74
C SER A 71 27.34 -3.85 12.37
N VAL A 72 26.70 -4.48 11.40
CA VAL A 72 26.64 -4.01 10.00
C VAL A 72 25.54 -2.97 9.79
N GLU A 73 24.41 -3.15 10.45
CA GLU A 73 23.25 -2.28 10.29
C GLU A 73 23.52 -0.78 10.54
N PRO A 74 24.28 -0.40 11.59
CA PRO A 74 24.66 1.01 11.78
C PRO A 74 25.58 1.55 10.66
N LEU A 75 26.43 0.70 10.07
CA LEU A 75 27.33 1.09 8.98
C LEU A 75 26.55 1.32 7.67
N VAL A 76 25.65 0.40 7.34
CA VAL A 76 24.74 0.54 6.19
C VAL A 76 23.89 1.79 6.33
N THR A 77 23.33 2.02 7.52
CA THR A 77 22.56 3.24 7.84
C THR A 77 23.43 4.49 7.71
N GLY A 78 24.65 4.47 8.26
CA GLY A 78 25.58 5.61 8.16
C GLY A 78 25.94 5.95 6.72
N PHE A 79 26.13 4.94 5.86
CA PHE A 79 26.40 5.18 4.44
C PHE A 79 25.21 5.79 3.72
N ARG A 80 24.00 5.30 3.97
CA ARG A 80 22.76 5.91 3.47
C ARG A 80 22.63 7.37 3.89
N ASN A 81 23.01 7.69 5.12
CA ASN A 81 22.99 9.07 5.61
C ASN A 81 23.94 9.98 4.85
N LEU A 82 25.10 9.47 4.42
CA LEU A 82 26.01 10.21 3.54
C LEU A 82 25.39 10.46 2.16
N GLU A 83 24.65 9.51 1.60
CA GLU A 83 23.94 9.70 0.32
C GLU A 83 22.82 10.74 0.46
N ILE A 84 22.04 10.67 1.55
CA ILE A 84 21.00 11.67 1.87
C ILE A 84 21.63 13.05 2.08
N PHE A 85 22.73 13.12 2.85
CA PHE A 85 23.48 14.35 3.07
C PHE A 85 23.97 14.94 1.74
N SER A 86 24.57 14.12 0.88
CA SER A 86 25.04 14.53 -0.45
C SER A 86 23.87 15.06 -1.29
N ARG A 87 22.76 14.35 -1.34
CA ARG A 87 21.55 14.74 -2.09
C ARG A 87 20.97 16.06 -1.60
N ASN A 88 20.92 16.25 -0.28
CA ASN A 88 20.32 17.43 0.33
C ASN A 88 21.23 18.67 0.38
N HIS A 89 22.55 18.50 0.27
CA HIS A 89 23.52 19.58 0.42
C HIS A 89 24.28 19.94 -0.87
N LEU A 90 24.29 19.03 -1.87
CA LEU A 90 24.94 19.28 -3.15
C LEU A 90 23.98 19.77 -4.25
N SER A 91 22.67 19.70 -4.01
CA SER A 91 21.65 20.25 -4.89
C SER A 91 20.94 21.42 -4.21
N ASP A 92 20.78 22.52 -4.93
CA ASP A 92 19.91 23.64 -4.50
C ASP A 92 18.45 23.20 -4.37
N LYS A 93 18.08 22.04 -4.97
CA LYS A 93 16.74 21.48 -4.95
C LYS A 93 16.71 20.13 -4.25
N LEU A 94 15.64 19.92 -3.47
CA LEU A 94 15.27 18.62 -2.91
C LEU A 94 14.33 17.90 -3.87
N THR A 95 14.74 16.74 -4.38
CA THR A 95 13.82 15.83 -5.11
C THR A 95 13.18 14.85 -4.13
N ILE A 96 11.86 14.92 -3.97
CA ILE A 96 11.09 13.97 -3.14
C ILE A 96 10.55 12.85 -4.05
N ARG A 97 11.02 11.63 -3.82
CA ARG A 97 10.49 10.42 -4.47
C ARG A 97 9.24 9.98 -3.70
N PHE A 98 8.09 10.29 -4.28
CA PHE A 98 6.77 10.11 -3.67
C PHE A 98 6.05 8.92 -4.28
N ALA A 99 5.88 7.83 -3.53
CA ALA A 99 5.18 6.64 -3.99
C ALA A 99 3.72 6.64 -3.53
N ALA A 100 2.81 6.31 -4.43
CA ALA A 100 1.38 6.25 -4.14
C ALA A 100 0.63 5.32 -5.10
N PRO A 101 -0.55 4.78 -4.72
CA PRO A 101 -1.47 4.15 -5.65
C PRO A 101 -1.78 5.08 -6.83
N ILE A 102 -1.75 4.53 -8.04
CA ILE A 102 -1.83 5.32 -9.28
C ILE A 102 -3.12 6.14 -9.39
N GLU A 103 -4.23 5.59 -8.94
CA GLU A 103 -5.53 6.25 -8.93
C GLU A 103 -5.54 7.47 -7.98
N LEU A 104 -4.89 7.37 -6.82
CA LEU A 104 -4.77 8.49 -5.88
C LEU A 104 -3.80 9.55 -6.40
N ALA A 105 -2.70 9.13 -7.03
CA ALA A 105 -1.76 10.03 -7.67
C ALA A 105 -2.48 10.87 -8.74
N ARG A 106 -3.32 10.25 -9.58
CA ARG A 106 -4.07 10.92 -10.65
C ARG A 106 -5.17 11.85 -10.13
N LEU A 107 -5.92 11.42 -9.11
CA LEU A 107 -7.11 12.15 -8.65
C LEU A 107 -6.79 13.26 -7.65
N PHE A 108 -5.74 13.10 -6.85
CA PHE A 108 -5.49 13.98 -5.70
C PHE A 108 -4.10 14.59 -5.67
N PHE A 109 -3.05 13.82 -6.07
CA PHE A 109 -1.69 14.22 -5.73
C PHE A 109 -0.97 14.97 -6.84
N SER A 110 -1.08 14.57 -8.11
CA SER A 110 -0.27 15.14 -9.19
C SER A 110 -0.40 16.67 -9.30
N GLU A 111 -1.63 17.18 -9.34
CA GLU A 111 -1.88 18.63 -9.41
C GLU A 111 -1.42 19.35 -8.13
N ALA A 112 -1.70 18.75 -6.97
CA ALA A 112 -1.37 19.35 -5.69
C ALA A 112 0.14 19.39 -5.45
N LEU A 113 0.88 18.35 -5.82
CA LEU A 113 2.35 18.31 -5.72
C LEU A 113 3.00 19.28 -6.70
N LEU A 114 2.46 19.40 -7.92
CA LEU A 114 2.92 20.42 -8.89
C LEU A 114 2.74 21.85 -8.34
N ARG A 115 1.60 22.09 -7.70
CA ARG A 115 1.32 23.39 -7.06
C ARG A 115 2.26 23.63 -5.88
N TYR A 116 2.51 22.62 -5.05
CA TYR A 116 3.50 22.73 -3.96
C TYR A 116 4.89 23.08 -4.50
N SER A 117 5.37 22.43 -5.57
CA SER A 117 6.65 22.75 -6.19
C SER A 117 6.69 24.17 -6.77
N SER A 118 5.56 24.70 -7.24
CA SER A 118 5.49 26.09 -7.72
C SER A 118 5.63 27.09 -6.58
N ASP A 119 5.08 26.79 -5.40
CA ASP A 119 5.19 27.62 -4.20
C ASP A 119 6.54 27.43 -3.47
N HIS A 120 7.22 26.30 -3.71
CA HIS A 120 8.52 25.91 -3.12
C HIS A 120 9.50 25.51 -4.23
N PRO A 121 10.13 26.49 -4.93
CA PRO A 121 10.97 26.22 -6.10
C PRO A 121 12.22 25.37 -5.83
N ASP A 122 12.57 25.21 -4.55
CA ASP A 122 13.65 24.36 -4.05
C ASP A 122 13.21 22.91 -3.78
N VAL A 123 11.92 22.56 -4.08
CA VAL A 123 11.38 21.20 -3.94
C VAL A 123 10.75 20.73 -5.25
N GLU A 124 11.14 19.56 -5.70
CA GLU A 124 10.54 18.88 -6.86
C GLU A 124 10.16 17.45 -6.51
N PHE A 125 9.26 16.86 -7.29
CA PHE A 125 8.74 15.52 -7.03
C PHE A 125 9.00 14.58 -8.20
N THR A 126 9.32 13.32 -7.85
CA THR A 126 9.18 12.18 -8.74
C THR A 126 8.07 11.29 -8.18
N ILE A 127 6.95 11.18 -8.91
CA ILE A 127 5.85 10.30 -8.50
C ILE A 127 6.18 8.89 -8.97
N LEU A 128 6.21 7.97 -8.02
CA LEU A 128 6.50 6.56 -8.21
C LEU A 128 5.24 5.71 -8.06
N PRO A 129 5.18 4.52 -8.69
CA PRO A 129 4.12 3.55 -8.44
C PRO A 129 4.03 3.18 -6.96
N GLU A 130 2.88 2.61 -6.58
CA GLU A 130 2.69 2.04 -5.24
C GLU A 130 3.80 1.05 -4.90
N VAL A 131 4.33 1.16 -3.69
CA VAL A 131 5.32 0.23 -3.13
C VAL A 131 4.83 -0.29 -1.78
N HIS A 132 5.34 -1.43 -1.34
CA HIS A 132 5.05 -1.92 0.00
C HIS A 132 5.59 -0.94 1.05
N PRO A 133 4.87 -0.65 2.17
CA PRO A 133 5.35 0.28 3.20
C PRO A 133 6.76 -0.02 3.74
N ASP A 134 7.15 -1.29 3.78
CA ASP A 134 8.49 -1.70 4.20
C ASP A 134 9.60 -1.26 3.23
N ALA A 135 9.26 -0.83 1.99
CA ALA A 135 10.21 -0.27 1.03
C ALA A 135 10.81 1.07 1.50
N MET A 136 10.18 1.77 2.47
CA MET A 136 10.77 2.96 3.11
C MET A 136 12.17 2.69 3.67
N ARG A 137 12.49 1.44 3.99
CA ARG A 137 13.78 1.04 4.56
C ARG A 137 14.89 0.93 3.53
N ALA A 138 14.56 0.90 2.25
CA ALA A 138 15.49 0.65 1.14
C ALA A 138 16.03 1.92 0.48
N ASP A 139 15.72 3.10 1.00
CA ASP A 139 16.12 4.40 0.41
C ASP A 139 15.77 4.60 -1.08
N THR A 140 14.80 3.86 -1.59
CA THR A 140 14.29 4.00 -2.96
C THR A 140 13.20 5.06 -3.07
N VAL A 141 12.58 5.41 -1.94
CA VAL A 141 11.49 6.38 -1.81
C VAL A 141 11.71 7.27 -0.60
N ASP A 142 11.18 8.48 -0.61
CA ASP A 142 11.29 9.46 0.48
C ASP A 142 9.97 9.63 1.23
N ALA A 143 8.85 9.42 0.55
CA ALA A 143 7.52 9.43 1.14
C ALA A 143 6.61 8.40 0.45
N ILE A 144 5.84 7.66 1.24
CA ILE A 144 4.87 6.67 0.75
C ILE A 144 3.47 7.05 1.24
N VAL A 145 2.51 7.05 0.33
CA VAL A 145 1.10 6.95 0.68
C VAL A 145 0.71 5.48 0.64
N ALA A 146 0.31 4.95 1.79
CA ALA A 146 -0.12 3.57 1.92
C ALA A 146 -1.55 3.48 2.48
N ASN A 147 -2.24 2.40 2.17
CA ASN A 147 -3.56 2.06 2.69
C ASN A 147 -3.52 1.06 3.85
N ARG A 148 -2.33 0.79 4.38
CA ARG A 148 -2.05 -0.07 5.52
C ARG A 148 -0.86 0.45 6.32
N LEU A 149 -0.81 0.08 7.59
CA LEU A 149 0.33 0.38 8.44
C LEU A 149 1.53 -0.52 8.08
N PRO A 150 2.77 -0.05 8.25
CA PRO A 150 3.94 -0.92 8.17
C PRO A 150 3.90 -1.97 9.30
N LEU A 151 4.50 -3.14 9.07
CA LEU A 151 4.58 -4.20 10.08
C LEU A 151 5.49 -3.81 11.26
N ASP A 152 6.48 -2.98 11.01
CA ASP A 152 7.40 -2.41 11.99
C ASP A 152 7.61 -0.94 11.63
N ASP A 153 7.28 -0.05 12.54
CA ASP A 153 7.39 1.40 12.37
C ASP A 153 8.69 1.99 12.97
N SER A 154 9.61 1.15 13.47
CA SER A 154 10.89 1.59 14.02
C SER A 154 11.66 2.44 13.00
N GLY A 155 11.99 3.67 13.35
CA GLY A 155 12.67 4.64 12.49
C GLY A 155 11.78 5.26 11.40
N LEU A 156 10.48 4.99 11.41
CA LEU A 156 9.50 5.60 10.51
C LEU A 156 8.65 6.64 11.25
N VAL A 157 8.15 7.61 10.49
CA VAL A 157 7.11 8.54 10.92
C VAL A 157 5.85 8.18 10.14
N VAL A 158 4.88 7.59 10.82
CA VAL A 158 3.61 7.15 10.25
C VAL A 158 2.52 8.15 10.63
N ARG A 159 1.99 8.87 9.66
CA ARG A 159 0.92 9.85 9.84
C ARG A 159 -0.36 9.34 9.23
N GLN A 160 -1.22 8.80 10.06
CA GLN A 160 -2.56 8.42 9.61
C GLN A 160 -3.39 9.66 9.31
N TYR A 161 -3.99 9.74 8.13
CA TYR A 161 -4.82 10.88 7.73
C TYR A 161 -6.25 10.50 7.35
N ASN A 162 -6.54 9.23 7.09
CA ASN A 162 -7.88 8.78 6.76
C ASN A 162 -8.07 7.30 7.15
N SER A 163 -9.33 6.92 7.36
CA SER A 163 -9.78 5.54 7.46
C SER A 163 -11.05 5.42 6.64
N SER A 164 -11.16 4.40 5.83
CA SER A 164 -12.37 4.15 5.06
C SER A 164 -12.69 2.67 5.01
N SER A 165 -13.94 2.37 5.22
CA SER A 165 -14.53 1.08 4.90
C SER A 165 -15.00 1.07 3.44
N THR A 166 -15.20 -0.10 2.92
CA THR A 166 -15.67 -0.27 1.56
C THR A 166 -16.80 -1.29 1.56
N PRO A 167 -18.03 -0.85 1.24
CA PRO A 167 -19.16 -1.74 1.01
C PRO A 167 -18.92 -2.69 -0.16
N VAL A 168 -19.72 -3.73 -0.22
CA VAL A 168 -19.78 -4.64 -1.36
C VAL A 168 -20.57 -3.97 -2.48
N PHE A 169 -20.03 -3.91 -3.69
CA PHE A 169 -20.65 -3.24 -4.83
C PHE A 169 -20.99 -4.19 -5.97
N ALA A 170 -22.12 -3.93 -6.60
CA ALA A 170 -22.57 -4.55 -7.82
C ALA A 170 -23.29 -3.54 -8.72
N THR A 171 -23.62 -3.91 -9.96
CA THR A 171 -24.53 -3.16 -10.80
C THR A 171 -25.92 -3.82 -10.79
N PRO A 172 -27.02 -3.05 -10.90
CA PRO A 172 -28.36 -3.63 -10.99
C PRO A 172 -28.50 -4.64 -12.13
N GLU A 173 -27.85 -4.39 -13.26
CA GLU A 173 -27.89 -5.29 -14.40
C GLU A 173 -27.26 -6.65 -14.10
N TYR A 174 -26.11 -6.67 -13.42
CA TYR A 174 -25.50 -7.92 -12.97
C TYR A 174 -26.41 -8.67 -12.00
N LEU A 175 -26.98 -7.98 -11.02
CA LEU A 175 -27.87 -8.56 -10.01
C LEU A 175 -29.18 -9.11 -10.62
N ASN A 176 -29.75 -8.42 -11.60
CA ASN A 176 -30.94 -8.89 -12.32
C ASN A 176 -30.68 -10.21 -13.06
N LYS A 177 -29.47 -10.41 -13.55
CA LYS A 177 -29.09 -11.60 -14.32
C LYS A 177 -28.66 -12.78 -13.44
N HIS A 178 -27.98 -12.49 -12.32
CA HIS A 178 -27.31 -13.49 -11.51
C HIS A 178 -27.89 -13.68 -10.11
N GLY A 179 -28.91 -12.88 -9.73
CA GLY A 179 -29.48 -12.87 -8.39
C GLY A 179 -28.82 -11.87 -7.46
N ILE A 180 -29.48 -11.58 -6.34
CA ILE A 180 -29.00 -10.65 -5.30
C ILE A 180 -28.52 -11.49 -4.12
N PRO A 181 -27.22 -11.48 -3.76
CA PRO A 181 -26.73 -12.17 -2.58
C PRO A 181 -27.34 -11.53 -1.31
N LYS A 182 -27.78 -12.35 -0.38
CA LYS A 182 -28.42 -11.94 0.88
C LYS A 182 -27.48 -12.05 2.07
N SER A 183 -26.44 -12.85 1.93
CA SER A 183 -25.40 -13.08 2.94
C SER A 183 -24.01 -13.19 2.29
N PRO A 184 -22.91 -13.03 3.05
CA PRO A 184 -21.56 -13.23 2.52
C PRO A 184 -21.33 -14.62 1.88
N GLU A 185 -21.99 -15.65 2.36
CA GLU A 185 -21.89 -17.02 1.85
C GLU A 185 -22.43 -17.14 0.43
N ASP A 186 -23.46 -16.35 0.08
CA ASP A 186 -24.07 -16.36 -1.25
C ASP A 186 -23.11 -15.86 -2.35
N LEU A 187 -22.01 -15.16 -1.97
CA LEU A 187 -20.97 -14.74 -2.90
C LEU A 187 -20.30 -15.92 -3.62
N SER A 188 -20.41 -17.13 -3.06
CA SER A 188 -19.93 -18.37 -3.68
C SER A 188 -20.62 -18.70 -5.01
N GLU A 189 -21.76 -18.10 -5.31
CA GLU A 189 -22.48 -18.27 -6.59
C GLU A 189 -22.13 -17.15 -7.61
N HIS A 190 -21.32 -16.17 -7.20
CA HIS A 190 -21.02 -14.98 -7.99
C HIS A 190 -19.57 -14.90 -8.44
N THR A 191 -19.30 -14.04 -9.45
CA THR A 191 -17.95 -13.69 -9.88
C THR A 191 -17.42 -12.53 -9.02
N GLY A 192 -16.29 -12.75 -8.35
CA GLY A 192 -15.57 -11.74 -7.58
C GLY A 192 -14.61 -10.94 -8.46
N LEU A 193 -14.73 -9.63 -8.44
CA LEU A 193 -13.80 -8.67 -9.03
C LEU A 193 -12.90 -8.14 -7.92
N LEU A 194 -11.62 -8.53 -7.90
CA LEU A 194 -10.75 -8.39 -6.74
C LEU A 194 -9.50 -7.57 -7.09
N LEU A 195 -8.99 -6.85 -6.09
CA LEU A 195 -7.76 -6.08 -6.19
C LEU A 195 -6.59 -6.87 -5.62
N LYS A 196 -5.49 -6.94 -6.37
CA LYS A 196 -4.21 -7.47 -5.88
C LYS A 196 -3.09 -6.55 -6.30
N THR A 197 -2.46 -5.86 -5.35
CA THR A 197 -1.31 -4.99 -5.59
C THR A 197 -0.08 -5.49 -4.83
N VAL A 198 1.03 -4.76 -4.91
CA VAL A 198 2.24 -5.05 -4.12
C VAL A 198 2.01 -4.85 -2.61
N ALA A 199 1.06 -4.00 -2.25
CA ALA A 199 0.74 -3.66 -0.86
C ALA A 199 -0.59 -4.26 -0.39
N HIS A 200 -1.35 -4.95 -1.25
CA HIS A 200 -2.70 -5.38 -0.94
C HIS A 200 -3.01 -6.76 -1.53
N ASP A 201 -3.42 -7.69 -0.68
CA ASP A 201 -3.99 -8.97 -1.07
C ASP A 201 -5.52 -8.85 -1.22
N PRO A 202 -6.16 -9.66 -2.10
CA PRO A 202 -7.60 -9.68 -2.25
C PRO A 202 -8.31 -9.94 -0.92
N THR A 203 -9.43 -9.24 -0.71
CA THR A 203 -10.26 -9.47 0.49
C THR A 203 -10.88 -10.86 0.46
N ASP A 204 -10.68 -11.60 1.53
CA ASP A 204 -11.21 -12.96 1.76
C ASP A 204 -12.13 -13.07 2.98
N VAL A 205 -12.29 -11.96 3.73
CA VAL A 205 -13.18 -11.86 4.91
C VAL A 205 -13.95 -10.56 4.87
N LEU A 206 -15.25 -10.61 5.13
CA LEU A 206 -16.08 -9.44 5.41
C LEU A 206 -16.36 -9.32 6.91
N TYR A 207 -16.54 -8.09 7.36
CA TYR A 207 -16.83 -7.74 8.76
C TYR A 207 -18.15 -7.00 8.83
N ASN A 208 -18.93 -7.25 9.87
CA ASN A 208 -20.13 -6.48 10.12
C ASN A 208 -19.96 -5.48 11.27
N VAL A 209 -20.90 -4.56 11.38
CA VAL A 209 -20.92 -3.52 12.43
C VAL A 209 -21.05 -4.12 13.83
N GLY A 210 -21.57 -5.36 13.95
CA GLY A 210 -21.70 -6.10 15.21
C GLY A 210 -20.41 -6.76 15.70
N GLY A 211 -19.36 -6.74 14.85
CA GLY A 211 -18.08 -7.37 15.16
C GLY A 211 -17.95 -8.81 14.69
N ASP A 212 -18.96 -9.36 14.02
CA ASP A 212 -18.85 -10.68 13.38
C ASP A 212 -18.01 -10.56 12.11
N CYS A 213 -17.40 -11.68 11.72
CA CYS A 213 -16.68 -11.79 10.45
C CYS A 213 -17.15 -13.04 9.69
N ALA A 214 -17.13 -12.96 8.36
CA ALA A 214 -17.50 -14.06 7.49
C ALA A 214 -16.43 -14.24 6.41
N PRO A 215 -15.82 -15.43 6.28
CA PRO A 215 -14.97 -15.73 5.14
C PRO A 215 -15.85 -15.73 3.88
N ILE A 216 -15.29 -15.19 2.78
CA ILE A 216 -15.98 -15.16 1.51
C ILE A 216 -15.29 -16.05 0.49
N HIS A 217 -16.12 -16.68 -0.33
CA HIS A 217 -15.69 -17.50 -1.45
C HIS A 217 -16.40 -17.04 -2.71
N TRP A 218 -15.78 -17.24 -3.85
CA TRP A 218 -16.31 -16.83 -5.14
C TRP A 218 -16.43 -18.01 -6.07
N LYS A 219 -17.45 -18.04 -6.90
CA LYS A 219 -17.58 -19.02 -7.98
C LYS A 219 -16.42 -18.93 -8.97
N ASN A 220 -16.10 -17.70 -9.37
CA ASN A 220 -14.95 -17.34 -10.18
C ASN A 220 -14.35 -16.04 -9.65
N THR A 221 -13.07 -15.81 -9.92
CA THR A 221 -12.40 -14.56 -9.57
C THR A 221 -11.71 -13.94 -10.78
N PHE A 222 -11.75 -12.63 -10.86
CA PHE A 222 -10.92 -11.84 -11.75
C PHE A 222 -10.14 -10.82 -10.93
N MET A 223 -8.82 -10.80 -11.09
CA MET A 223 -7.93 -9.93 -10.33
C MET A 223 -7.34 -8.82 -11.18
N THR A 224 -7.32 -7.61 -10.65
CA THR A 224 -6.66 -6.45 -11.26
C THR A 224 -5.60 -5.88 -10.32
N HIS A 225 -4.71 -5.05 -10.86
CA HIS A 225 -3.66 -4.40 -10.08
C HIS A 225 -3.96 -2.92 -9.77
N ASP A 226 -5.12 -2.42 -10.21
CA ASP A 226 -5.58 -1.05 -9.96
C ASP A 226 -7.11 -0.98 -9.84
N GLN A 227 -7.59 0.00 -9.08
CA GLN A 227 -9.02 0.16 -8.83
C GLN A 227 -9.79 0.72 -10.02
N MET A 228 -9.15 1.37 -11.00
CA MET A 228 -9.85 1.91 -12.17
C MET A 228 -10.21 0.78 -13.14
N SER A 229 -9.32 -0.19 -13.32
CA SER A 229 -9.64 -1.43 -14.05
C SER A 229 -10.75 -2.21 -13.34
N LEU A 230 -10.71 -2.28 -12.00
CA LEU A 230 -11.76 -2.90 -11.20
C LEU A 230 -13.12 -2.21 -11.40
N LYS A 231 -13.15 -0.87 -11.32
CA LYS A 231 -14.33 -0.05 -11.62
C LYS A 231 -14.87 -0.33 -13.03
N GLN A 232 -14.01 -0.39 -14.03
CA GLN A 232 -14.43 -0.64 -15.41
C GLN A 232 -15.09 -2.01 -15.59
N LEU A 233 -14.55 -3.05 -14.95
CA LEU A 233 -15.16 -4.39 -14.97
C LEU A 233 -16.51 -4.40 -14.26
N LEU A 234 -16.63 -3.72 -13.13
CA LEU A 234 -17.90 -3.56 -12.42
C LEU A 234 -18.95 -2.88 -13.30
N LEU A 235 -18.61 -1.77 -13.96
CA LEU A 235 -19.51 -1.01 -14.84
C LEU A 235 -19.89 -1.80 -16.11
N ASN A 236 -19.07 -2.75 -16.52
CA ASN A 236 -19.38 -3.69 -17.60
C ASN A 236 -20.18 -4.92 -17.11
N HIS A 237 -20.72 -4.88 -15.90
CA HIS A 237 -21.59 -5.92 -15.32
C HIS A 237 -20.93 -7.31 -15.25
N GLN A 238 -19.59 -7.36 -14.97
CA GLN A 238 -18.86 -8.62 -14.97
C GLN A 238 -18.84 -9.34 -13.62
N GLY A 239 -19.26 -8.69 -12.53
CA GLY A 239 -19.23 -9.30 -11.20
C GLY A 239 -19.56 -8.35 -10.06
N ILE A 240 -19.21 -8.80 -8.87
CA ILE A 240 -19.33 -8.09 -7.59
C ILE A 240 -17.92 -7.76 -7.11
N THR A 241 -17.74 -6.60 -6.47
CA THR A 241 -16.45 -6.24 -5.86
C THR A 241 -16.58 -5.87 -4.40
N VAL A 242 -15.55 -6.21 -3.64
CA VAL A 242 -15.35 -5.86 -2.23
C VAL A 242 -14.12 -4.97 -2.03
N ASP A 243 -13.32 -4.79 -3.09
CA ASP A 243 -12.02 -4.12 -3.06
C ASP A 243 -12.00 -2.75 -3.74
N LEU A 244 -13.15 -2.19 -4.08
CA LEU A 244 -13.26 -0.91 -4.76
C LEU A 244 -13.64 0.20 -3.76
N TYR A 245 -12.77 1.20 -3.61
CA TYR A 245 -13.04 2.35 -2.75
C TYR A 245 -14.30 3.11 -3.22
N ALA A 246 -15.24 3.38 -2.31
CA ALA A 246 -16.50 4.02 -2.62
C ALA A 246 -16.35 5.39 -3.34
N GLY A 247 -15.26 6.11 -3.08
CA GLY A 247 -14.97 7.36 -3.75
C GLY A 247 -14.74 7.25 -5.25
N HIS A 248 -14.32 6.09 -5.74
CA HIS A 248 -14.14 5.88 -7.18
C HIS A 248 -15.45 5.66 -7.93
N VAL A 249 -16.53 5.33 -7.22
CA VAL A 249 -17.88 5.11 -7.76
C VAL A 249 -18.91 6.09 -7.22
N LEU A 250 -18.46 7.27 -6.78
CA LEU A 250 -19.34 8.27 -6.16
C LEU A 250 -20.47 8.71 -7.09
N GLU A 251 -20.18 9.00 -8.34
CA GLU A 251 -21.17 9.38 -9.34
C GLU A 251 -22.13 8.23 -9.63
N GLU A 252 -21.62 7.02 -9.78
CA GLU A 252 -22.41 5.82 -10.07
C GLU A 252 -23.32 5.43 -8.89
N LEU A 253 -22.88 5.67 -7.65
CA LEU A 253 -23.73 5.51 -6.46
C LEU A 253 -24.86 6.55 -6.44
N GLN A 254 -24.58 7.80 -6.82
CA GLN A 254 -25.56 8.87 -6.86
C GLN A 254 -26.63 8.63 -7.93
N ASN A 255 -26.25 8.19 -9.12
CA ASN A 255 -27.17 7.93 -10.23
C ASN A 255 -27.78 6.52 -10.22
N GLY A 256 -27.28 5.60 -9.38
CA GLY A 256 -27.79 4.23 -9.22
C GLY A 256 -27.23 3.22 -10.23
N THR A 257 -26.22 3.58 -11.02
CA THR A 257 -25.52 2.63 -11.92
C THR A 257 -24.76 1.57 -11.13
N VAL A 258 -24.23 1.95 -9.95
CA VAL A 258 -23.64 1.04 -8.97
C VAL A 258 -24.50 1.10 -7.70
N VAL A 259 -24.75 -0.06 -7.12
CA VAL A 259 -25.48 -0.20 -5.87
C VAL A 259 -24.65 -0.95 -4.84
N PRO A 260 -24.68 -0.52 -3.58
CA PRO A 260 -24.14 -1.32 -2.50
C PRO A 260 -25.10 -2.45 -2.17
N ILE A 261 -24.55 -3.61 -1.83
CA ILE A 261 -25.26 -4.82 -1.42
C ILE A 261 -24.70 -5.37 -0.11
N LEU A 262 -25.33 -6.38 0.50
CA LEU A 262 -24.95 -6.96 1.78
C LEU A 262 -24.79 -5.88 2.86
N GLU A 263 -25.87 -5.14 3.10
CA GLU A 263 -25.86 -4.03 4.06
C GLU A 263 -25.35 -4.44 5.42
N GLY A 264 -24.44 -3.62 5.97
CA GLY A 264 -23.75 -3.89 7.24
C GLY A 264 -22.51 -4.76 7.11
N TRP A 265 -22.23 -5.32 5.92
CA TRP A 265 -21.01 -6.08 5.65
C TRP A 265 -20.05 -5.25 4.80
N GLU A 266 -18.83 -5.13 5.28
CA GLU A 266 -17.76 -4.37 4.64
C GLU A 266 -16.45 -5.14 4.75
N ARG A 267 -15.51 -4.82 3.89
CA ARG A 267 -14.15 -5.32 4.04
C ARG A 267 -13.47 -4.68 5.25
N GLU A 268 -12.30 -5.20 5.64
CA GLU A 268 -11.43 -4.55 6.63
C GLU A 268 -11.16 -3.08 6.25
N VAL A 269 -11.18 -2.23 7.26
CA VAL A 269 -10.96 -0.77 7.08
C VAL A 269 -9.57 -0.50 6.53
N TRP A 270 -9.49 0.23 5.44
CA TRP A 270 -8.24 0.77 4.95
C TRP A 270 -7.78 1.97 5.77
N THR A 271 -6.63 1.81 6.40
CA THR A 271 -5.98 2.89 7.14
C THR A 271 -4.98 3.59 6.24
N MET A 272 -5.35 4.79 5.78
CA MET A 272 -4.49 5.57 4.88
C MET A 272 -3.50 6.41 5.67
N CYS A 273 -2.23 6.29 5.34
CA CYS A 273 -1.16 7.00 6.02
C CYS A 273 -0.11 7.54 5.03
N LEU A 274 0.52 8.63 5.44
CA LEU A 274 1.78 9.11 4.87
C LEU A 274 2.91 8.55 5.73
N ILE A 275 3.88 7.91 5.11
CA ILE A 275 5.03 7.29 5.76
C ILE A 275 6.31 7.97 5.24
N THR A 276 7.18 8.37 6.15
CA THR A 276 8.51 8.93 5.88
C THR A 276 9.52 8.31 6.83
N ARG A 277 10.82 8.46 6.59
CA ARG A 277 11.85 8.07 7.57
C ARG A 277 12.06 9.20 8.59
N LEU A 278 12.14 8.86 9.85
CA LEU A 278 12.38 9.80 10.95
C LEU A 278 13.70 10.56 10.76
N GLU A 279 14.72 9.86 10.32
CA GLU A 279 16.05 10.43 10.11
C GLU A 279 16.08 11.43 8.96
N ASP A 280 15.37 11.13 7.85
CA ASP A 280 15.27 12.04 6.72
C ASP A 280 14.55 13.34 7.09
N GLU A 281 13.49 13.26 7.90
CA GLU A 281 12.81 14.46 8.38
C GLU A 281 13.67 15.29 9.35
N ARG A 282 14.52 14.64 10.15
CA ARG A 282 15.49 15.34 11.02
C ARG A 282 16.55 16.08 10.22
N ASN A 283 17.00 15.45 9.12
CA ASN A 283 18.07 15.97 8.27
C ASN A 283 17.58 16.92 7.16
N SER A 284 16.27 16.90 6.84
CA SER A 284 15.66 17.71 5.81
C SER A 284 14.43 18.47 6.33
N PRO A 285 14.59 19.74 6.77
CA PRO A 285 13.46 20.59 7.12
C PRO A 285 12.41 20.72 6.00
N ARG A 286 12.86 20.68 4.73
CA ARG A 286 11.99 20.72 3.54
C ARG A 286 11.08 19.49 3.44
N LEU A 287 11.62 18.27 3.68
CA LEU A 287 10.82 17.04 3.68
C LEU A 287 9.79 17.07 4.82
N ARG A 288 10.18 17.51 6.01
CA ARG A 288 9.26 17.66 7.14
C ARG A 288 8.15 18.67 6.84
N ALA A 289 8.50 19.86 6.30
CA ALA A 289 7.52 20.86 5.91
C ALA A 289 6.52 20.33 4.85
N PHE A 290 7.01 19.55 3.88
CA PHE A 290 6.15 18.85 2.93
C PHE A 290 5.20 17.87 3.63
N ALA A 291 5.70 17.05 4.54
CA ALA A 291 4.86 16.08 5.26
C ALA A 291 3.77 16.76 6.10
N GLU A 292 4.10 17.88 6.76
CA GLU A 292 3.13 18.69 7.51
C GLU A 292 2.08 19.33 6.59
N TRP A 293 2.51 19.90 5.47
CA TRP A 293 1.61 20.45 4.46
C TRP A 293 0.68 19.36 3.88
N PHE A 294 1.22 18.17 3.59
CA PHE A 294 0.44 17.04 3.10
C PHE A 294 -0.71 16.71 4.05
N MET A 295 -0.42 16.61 5.35
CA MET A 295 -1.43 16.28 6.36
C MET A 295 -2.54 17.33 6.46
N ILE A 296 -2.16 18.61 6.42
CA ILE A 296 -3.10 19.74 6.54
C ILE A 296 -3.94 19.86 5.26
N THR A 297 -3.32 19.78 4.09
CA THR A 297 -3.96 20.08 2.82
C THR A 297 -4.60 18.83 2.21
N LEU A 298 -3.80 17.85 1.87
CA LEU A 298 -4.25 16.63 1.17
C LEU A 298 -4.97 15.67 2.10
N GLY A 299 -4.45 15.46 3.31
CA GLY A 299 -5.10 14.62 4.30
C GLY A 299 -6.50 15.12 4.65
N THR A 300 -6.68 16.44 4.80
CA THR A 300 -8.00 17.04 5.04
C THR A 300 -8.95 16.88 3.83
N ARG A 301 -8.44 17.12 2.61
CA ARG A 301 -9.21 16.91 1.38
C ARG A 301 -9.69 15.46 1.25
N MET A 302 -8.82 14.50 1.53
CA MET A 302 -9.15 13.08 1.44
C MET A 302 -10.15 12.64 2.52
N ARG A 303 -10.03 13.14 3.76
CA ARG A 303 -11.03 12.88 4.81
C ARG A 303 -12.42 13.37 4.40
N ASN A 304 -12.50 14.57 3.84
CA ASN A 304 -13.77 15.14 3.39
C ASN A 304 -14.37 14.34 2.23
N PHE A 305 -13.52 13.92 1.28
CA PHE A 305 -13.94 13.07 0.16
C PHE A 305 -14.42 11.69 0.63
N SER A 306 -13.73 11.08 1.60
CA SER A 306 -14.16 9.82 2.20
C SER A 306 -15.51 9.91 2.89
N LYS A 307 -15.77 11.01 3.63
CA LYS A 307 -17.08 11.26 4.26
C LYS A 307 -18.19 11.36 3.21
N LEU A 308 -17.97 12.11 2.13
CA LEU A 308 -18.94 12.23 1.04
C LEU A 308 -19.24 10.88 0.38
N SER A 309 -18.20 10.07 0.19
CA SER A 309 -18.33 8.73 -0.42
C SER A 309 -19.13 7.78 0.48
N HIS A 310 -18.88 7.82 1.77
CA HIS A 310 -19.65 7.03 2.74
C HIS A 310 -21.13 7.46 2.80
N MET A 311 -21.39 8.77 2.81
CA MET A 311 -22.76 9.29 2.77
C MET A 311 -23.47 8.85 1.48
N ALA A 312 -22.81 8.89 0.34
CA ALA A 312 -23.40 8.44 -0.92
C ALA A 312 -23.74 6.94 -0.90
N ALA A 313 -22.89 6.10 -0.33
CA ALA A 313 -23.17 4.67 -0.15
C ALA A 313 -24.36 4.44 0.77
N THR A 314 -24.46 5.17 1.90
CA THR A 314 -25.62 5.10 2.82
C THR A 314 -26.93 5.47 2.12
N VAL A 315 -26.95 6.58 1.36
CA VAL A 315 -28.11 7.01 0.59
C VAL A 315 -28.49 5.97 -0.48
N ALA A 316 -27.50 5.35 -1.10
CA ALA A 316 -27.75 4.29 -2.09
C ALA A 316 -28.36 3.04 -1.46
N PHE A 317 -27.96 2.62 -0.25
CA PHE A 317 -28.63 1.57 0.51
C PHE A 317 -30.09 1.91 0.82
N GLU A 318 -30.37 3.12 1.30
CA GLU A 318 -31.75 3.55 1.58
C GLU A 318 -32.63 3.54 0.33
N ARG A 319 -32.06 3.94 -0.82
CA ARG A 319 -32.76 3.87 -2.11
C ARG A 319 -33.11 2.45 -2.52
N ALA A 320 -32.14 1.53 -2.38
CA ALA A 320 -32.32 0.12 -2.70
C ALA A 320 -33.41 -0.52 -1.83
N ARG A 321 -33.46 -0.22 -0.52
CA ARG A 321 -34.53 -0.68 0.39
C ARG A 321 -35.90 -0.23 -0.04
N ARG A 322 -36.08 1.05 -0.44
CA ARG A 322 -37.37 1.59 -0.88
C ARG A 322 -37.86 0.92 -2.16
N GLN A 323 -36.97 0.56 -3.05
CA GLN A 323 -37.29 -0.16 -4.30
C GLN A 323 -37.64 -1.64 -4.07
N SER A 324 -37.07 -2.28 -3.05
CA SER A 324 -37.33 -3.69 -2.71
C SER A 324 -38.57 -3.86 -1.81
N GLY A 325 -39.09 -2.81 -1.19
CA GLY A 325 -40.24 -2.81 -0.29
C GLY A 325 -41.61 -2.50 -0.96
N ASN A 326 -41.60 -2.30 -2.29
CA ASN A 326 -42.75 -2.26 -3.14
C ASN A 326 -42.80 -3.51 -4.04
#